data_bcad32bea15199f33b98081ea6d84907
#
_entry.id   bcad32bea15199f33b98081ea6d84907
#
_cell.length_a   1.000
_cell.length_b   1.000
_cell.length_c   1.000
_cell.angle_alpha   90.00
_cell.angle_beta   90.00
_cell.angle_gamma   90.00
#
_symmetry.space_group_name_H-M   'P 1'
#
loop_
_entity.id
_entity.type
_entity.pdbx_description
1 polymer ?
#
loop_
_entity_poly.entity_id
_entity_poly.type
_entity_poly.pdbx_seq_one_letter_code
_entity_poly.pdbx_strand_id
1 'polypeptide(L)'
;MTKPRLILGAGAAVLALILAAGQFTTINTGENGLYIGPDGRVKDEVLTPGIKYDGFGTIKVFNTRKITVQSNDLTPKTKDNTIMKDMDVVVTYSLSPSSLYSFYTGYDTSNHGVSENGQIELMSSFIKRLITSAVNQSVDEYPALEVNSKLDQIQDTVKSNLNLSLEKNNLSGKIQIESVVVVKADLPNDLVAAVNRVVVAQSQEQEQIVKNRTAELRASENKSLSLNLSPAFLEYQRNETLREAMKNGSINKMLIINGAKMDILPGGIDW
;
A
#
# COMPACT_ATOMS: atom_id res chain seq x y z
N MET A 1 10.96 -32.13 -77.32
CA MET A 1 10.36 -32.67 -76.05
C MET A 1 10.94 -31.90 -74.87
N THR A 2 10.36 -30.78 -74.51
CA THR A 2 10.77 -29.94 -73.36
C THR A 2 10.23 -30.54 -72.07
N LYS A 3 11.13 -30.81 -71.15
CA LYS A 3 10.93 -31.62 -69.95
C LYS A 3 10.02 -30.88 -68.94
N PRO A 4 8.80 -31.34 -68.63
CA PRO A 4 7.93 -30.71 -67.65
C PRO A 4 8.48 -30.72 -66.21
N ARG A 5 9.50 -31.48 -65.93
CA ARG A 5 10.19 -31.56 -64.62
C ARG A 5 10.93 -30.27 -64.24
N LEU A 6 11.39 -29.46 -65.20
CA LEU A 6 12.13 -28.20 -64.91
C LEU A 6 11.21 -27.10 -64.45
N ILE A 7 9.98 -27.08 -64.94
CA ILE A 7 8.96 -26.04 -64.54
C ILE A 7 8.43 -26.33 -63.14
N LEU A 8 8.26 -27.58 -62.74
CA LEU A 8 7.83 -27.96 -61.40
C LEU A 8 8.92 -27.61 -60.35
N GLY A 9 10.21 -27.82 -60.68
CA GLY A 9 11.31 -27.51 -59.77
C GLY A 9 11.50 -25.98 -59.58
N ALA A 10 11.29 -25.17 -60.61
CA ALA A 10 11.41 -23.74 -60.48
C ALA A 10 10.21 -23.16 -59.67
N GLY A 11 8.99 -23.68 -59.85
CA GLY A 11 7.83 -23.27 -59.02
C GLY A 11 8.00 -23.66 -57.54
N ALA A 12 8.54 -24.82 -57.25
CA ALA A 12 8.81 -25.24 -55.85
C ALA A 12 9.90 -24.40 -55.20
N ALA A 13 10.97 -24.05 -55.97
CA ALA A 13 12.05 -23.20 -55.45
C ALA A 13 11.57 -21.75 -55.18
N VAL A 14 10.70 -21.19 -56.02
CA VAL A 14 10.10 -19.88 -55.80
C VAL A 14 9.18 -19.89 -54.58
N LEU A 15 8.37 -20.95 -54.44
CA LEU A 15 7.51 -21.12 -53.26
C LEU A 15 8.31 -21.27 -51.97
N ALA A 16 9.41 -22.03 -52.00
CA ALA A 16 10.32 -22.18 -50.88
C ALA A 16 11.03 -20.83 -50.53
N LEU A 17 11.42 -20.05 -51.51
CA LEU A 17 11.97 -18.72 -51.32
C LEU A 17 10.98 -17.72 -50.71
N ILE A 18 9.73 -17.77 -51.17
CA ILE A 18 8.64 -16.94 -50.61
C ILE A 18 8.36 -17.33 -49.15
N LEU A 19 8.32 -18.62 -48.85
CA LEU A 19 8.14 -19.10 -47.48
C LEU A 19 9.36 -18.84 -46.57
N ALA A 20 10.57 -18.84 -47.13
CA ALA A 20 11.79 -18.52 -46.40
C ALA A 20 11.99 -17.02 -46.16
N ALA A 21 11.40 -16.18 -47.01
CA ALA A 21 11.46 -14.71 -46.82
C ALA A 21 10.44 -14.17 -45.80
N GLY A 22 9.43 -14.98 -45.43
CA GLY A 22 8.44 -14.59 -44.44
C GLY A 22 8.89 -14.92 -43.01
N GLN A 23 8.51 -14.06 -42.08
CA GLN A 23 8.72 -14.28 -40.67
C GLN A 23 7.46 -14.91 -40.05
N PHE A 24 7.65 -15.60 -38.95
CA PHE A 24 6.54 -16.12 -38.11
C PHE A 24 6.55 -15.41 -36.79
N THR A 25 5.41 -14.86 -36.40
CA THR A 25 5.22 -14.24 -35.10
C THR A 25 4.35 -15.13 -34.22
N THR A 26 4.80 -15.38 -33.01
CA THR A 26 4.03 -16.12 -31.99
C THR A 26 3.26 -15.11 -31.15
N ILE A 27 1.95 -15.27 -31.10
CA ILE A 27 1.04 -14.52 -30.24
C ILE A 27 0.69 -15.42 -29.05
N ASN A 28 1.07 -15.03 -27.85
CA ASN A 28 0.84 -15.81 -26.65
C ASN A 28 -0.61 -15.69 -26.15
N THR A 29 -1.01 -16.60 -25.25
CA THR A 29 -2.32 -16.53 -24.61
C THR A 29 -2.43 -15.26 -23.75
N GLY A 30 -3.45 -14.44 -24.02
CA GLY A 30 -3.64 -13.13 -23.37
C GLY A 30 -3.12 -11.95 -24.18
N GLU A 31 -2.47 -12.24 -25.31
CA GLU A 31 -2.04 -11.25 -26.29
C GLU A 31 -2.91 -11.33 -27.55
N ASN A 32 -2.97 -10.24 -28.29
CA ASN A 32 -3.59 -10.19 -29.61
C ASN A 32 -2.68 -9.41 -30.54
N GLY A 33 -2.77 -9.71 -31.84
CA GLY A 33 -1.94 -9.09 -32.86
C GLY A 33 -2.73 -8.22 -33.83
N LEU A 34 -2.05 -7.22 -34.40
CA LEU A 34 -2.52 -6.49 -35.57
C LEU A 34 -1.50 -6.65 -36.68
N TYR A 35 -1.99 -6.98 -37.89
CA TYR A 35 -1.15 -7.07 -39.06
C TYR A 35 -0.97 -5.70 -39.72
N ILE A 36 0.27 -5.35 -39.94
CA ILE A 36 0.66 -4.12 -40.68
C ILE A 36 1.23 -4.57 -42.03
N GLY A 37 0.53 -4.21 -43.11
CA GLY A 37 0.95 -4.53 -44.46
C GLY A 37 2.26 -3.85 -44.84
N PRO A 38 2.91 -4.30 -45.95
CA PRO A 38 4.12 -3.68 -46.46
C PRO A 38 3.89 -2.23 -46.94
N ASP A 39 2.66 -1.84 -47.14
CA ASP A 39 2.20 -0.47 -47.44
C ASP A 39 2.01 0.40 -46.18
N GLY A 40 2.32 -0.15 -44.99
CA GLY A 40 2.14 0.52 -43.73
C GLY A 40 0.70 0.54 -43.20
N ARG A 41 -0.25 -0.03 -43.94
CA ARG A 41 -1.66 -0.05 -43.51
C ARG A 41 -1.90 -1.14 -42.50
N VAL A 42 -2.59 -0.77 -41.43
CA VAL A 42 -3.03 -1.72 -40.40
C VAL A 42 -4.33 -2.36 -40.85
N LYS A 43 -4.41 -3.70 -40.79
CA LYS A 43 -5.66 -4.41 -41.07
C LYS A 43 -6.56 -4.37 -39.86
N ASP A 44 -7.87 -4.22 -40.10
CA ASP A 44 -8.90 -4.22 -39.03
C ASP A 44 -9.28 -5.65 -38.60
N GLU A 45 -8.38 -6.57 -38.75
CA GLU A 45 -8.55 -7.95 -38.28
C GLU A 45 -7.63 -8.19 -37.08
N VAL A 46 -8.23 -8.52 -35.95
CA VAL A 46 -7.49 -8.85 -34.73
C VAL A 46 -7.05 -10.30 -34.76
N LEU A 47 -5.75 -10.51 -34.72
CA LEU A 47 -5.16 -11.85 -34.71
C LEU A 47 -5.22 -12.44 -33.31
N THR A 48 -5.78 -13.63 -33.22
CA THR A 48 -5.87 -14.43 -31.98
C THR A 48 -4.56 -15.16 -31.67
N PRO A 49 -4.36 -15.65 -30.44
CA PRO A 49 -3.18 -16.44 -30.04
C PRO A 49 -2.85 -17.58 -30.98
N GLY A 50 -1.56 -17.83 -31.14
CA GLY A 50 -1.02 -18.88 -32.01
C GLY A 50 0.12 -18.38 -32.88
N ILE A 51 0.66 -19.26 -33.71
CA ILE A 51 1.72 -18.93 -34.67
C ILE A 51 1.04 -18.32 -35.91
N LYS A 52 1.47 -17.16 -36.31
CA LYS A 52 0.96 -16.42 -37.47
C LYS A 52 2.10 -16.16 -38.46
N TYR A 53 1.78 -16.23 -39.74
CA TYR A 53 2.73 -15.92 -40.80
C TYR A 53 2.62 -14.43 -41.18
N ASP A 54 3.73 -13.72 -41.08
CA ASP A 54 3.74 -12.27 -41.30
C ASP A 54 3.82 -11.90 -42.80
N GLY A 55 4.27 -12.83 -43.66
CA GLY A 55 4.49 -12.58 -45.07
C GLY A 55 5.53 -11.44 -45.29
N PHE A 56 5.14 -10.44 -46.04
CA PHE A 56 5.97 -9.24 -46.26
C PHE A 56 5.60 -8.08 -45.33
N GLY A 57 4.67 -8.27 -44.40
CA GLY A 57 4.28 -7.28 -43.42
C GLY A 57 4.94 -7.50 -42.06
N THR A 58 4.31 -6.96 -41.04
CA THR A 58 4.74 -7.12 -39.65
C THR A 58 3.52 -7.33 -38.78
N ILE A 59 3.59 -8.28 -37.83
CA ILE A 59 2.56 -8.43 -36.81
C ILE A 59 3.04 -7.74 -35.55
N LYS A 60 2.30 -6.74 -35.10
CA LYS A 60 2.49 -6.13 -33.78
C LYS A 60 1.62 -6.84 -32.75
N VAL A 61 2.25 -7.31 -31.68
CA VAL A 61 1.60 -8.03 -30.59
C VAL A 61 1.37 -7.09 -29.42
N PHE A 62 0.18 -7.16 -28.83
CA PHE A 62 -0.25 -6.30 -27.74
C PHE A 62 -0.80 -7.17 -26.61
N ASN A 63 -0.44 -6.84 -25.37
CA ASN A 63 -1.10 -7.41 -24.21
C ASN A 63 -2.51 -6.80 -24.09
N THR A 64 -3.52 -7.66 -24.00
CA THR A 64 -4.93 -7.25 -23.85
C THR A 64 -5.51 -7.60 -22.49
N ARG A 65 -4.77 -8.34 -21.69
CA ARG A 65 -5.21 -8.78 -20.36
C ARG A 65 -4.28 -8.23 -19.26
N LYS A 66 -4.88 -7.77 -18.18
CA LYS A 66 -4.16 -7.41 -16.93
C LYS A 66 -2.95 -6.51 -17.15
N ILE A 67 -3.17 -5.41 -17.87
CA ILE A 67 -2.16 -4.36 -18.00
C ILE A 67 -2.18 -3.59 -16.68
N THR A 68 -1.02 -3.46 -16.06
CA THR A 68 -0.88 -2.78 -14.76
C THR A 68 -0.18 -1.44 -14.96
N VAL A 69 -0.84 -0.37 -14.53
CA VAL A 69 -0.29 0.99 -14.55
C VAL A 69 -0.05 1.43 -13.11
N GLN A 70 1.16 1.88 -12.85
CA GLN A 70 1.53 2.50 -11.59
C GLN A 70 1.58 4.02 -11.76
N SER A 71 0.97 4.72 -10.81
CA SER A 71 1.02 6.16 -10.71
C SER A 71 1.61 6.50 -9.35
N ASN A 72 2.90 6.82 -9.36
CA ASN A 72 3.68 7.10 -8.16
C ASN A 72 3.79 8.61 -7.94
N ASP A 73 4.15 9.00 -6.73
CA ASP A 73 4.41 10.40 -6.34
C ASP A 73 3.20 11.33 -6.57
N LEU A 74 1.99 10.80 -6.42
CA LEU A 74 0.78 11.62 -6.46
C LEU A 74 0.70 12.47 -5.19
N THR A 75 0.35 13.73 -5.35
CA THR A 75 0.18 14.68 -4.25
C THR A 75 -1.25 15.24 -4.22
N PRO A 76 -2.27 14.37 -3.99
CA PRO A 76 -3.64 14.81 -3.97
C PRO A 76 -3.91 15.75 -2.81
N LYS A 77 -4.89 16.64 -3.02
CA LYS A 77 -5.37 17.56 -2.00
C LYS A 77 -6.56 16.93 -1.29
N THR A 78 -6.58 17.04 0.02
CA THR A 78 -7.64 16.52 0.88
C THR A 78 -8.71 17.59 1.16
N LYS A 79 -9.85 17.18 1.74
CA LYS A 79 -10.98 18.05 2.08
C LYS A 79 -10.60 19.25 2.96
N ASP A 80 -9.66 19.08 3.86
CA ASP A 80 -9.14 20.10 4.76
C ASP A 80 -8.01 20.95 4.14
N ASN A 81 -7.88 20.89 2.81
CA ASN A 81 -6.85 21.56 2.01
C ASN A 81 -5.40 21.13 2.31
N THR A 82 -5.20 20.04 3.00
CA THR A 82 -3.87 19.45 3.19
C THR A 82 -3.43 18.76 1.90
N ILE A 83 -2.19 18.97 1.47
CA ILE A 83 -1.61 18.26 0.33
C ILE A 83 -0.91 17.04 0.88
N MET A 84 -1.28 15.84 0.40
CA MET A 84 -0.60 14.59 0.74
C MET A 84 0.86 14.67 0.27
N LYS A 85 1.76 14.09 1.05
CA LYS A 85 3.19 14.09 0.72
C LYS A 85 3.49 13.18 -0.46
N ASP A 86 2.86 12.01 -0.46
CA ASP A 86 3.09 10.98 -1.45
C ASP A 86 1.93 9.97 -1.43
N MET A 87 1.44 9.61 -2.60
CA MET A 87 0.42 8.60 -2.77
C MET A 87 0.68 7.78 -4.02
N ASP A 88 0.85 6.48 -3.85
CA ASP A 88 1.09 5.54 -4.93
C ASP A 88 -0.16 4.70 -5.18
N VAL A 89 -0.60 4.70 -6.42
CA VAL A 89 -1.79 3.96 -6.85
C VAL A 89 -1.46 3.06 -8.02
N VAL A 90 -1.86 1.81 -7.91
CA VAL A 90 -1.72 0.78 -8.94
C VAL A 90 -3.09 0.41 -9.46
N VAL A 91 -3.26 0.52 -10.77
CA VAL A 91 -4.51 0.15 -11.46
C VAL A 91 -4.23 -0.93 -12.47
N THR A 92 -5.01 -2.01 -12.42
CA THR A 92 -4.98 -3.07 -13.41
C THR A 92 -6.22 -2.97 -14.28
N TYR A 93 -6.03 -2.97 -15.59
CA TYR A 93 -7.11 -2.92 -16.57
C TYR A 93 -6.91 -3.96 -17.66
N SER A 94 -7.98 -4.26 -18.37
CA SER A 94 -7.98 -5.10 -19.57
C SER A 94 -8.61 -4.37 -20.73
N LEU A 95 -8.22 -4.77 -21.96
CA LEU A 95 -8.71 -4.22 -23.20
C LEU A 95 -9.59 -5.26 -23.91
N SER A 96 -10.71 -4.81 -24.46
CA SER A 96 -11.47 -5.65 -25.39
C SER A 96 -10.66 -5.90 -26.67
N PRO A 97 -10.39 -7.16 -27.06
CA PRO A 97 -9.66 -7.45 -28.29
C PRO A 97 -10.26 -6.78 -29.54
N SER A 98 -11.58 -6.71 -29.62
CA SER A 98 -12.29 -6.07 -30.73
C SER A 98 -11.99 -4.56 -30.87
N SER A 99 -11.51 -3.92 -29.82
CA SER A 99 -11.19 -2.48 -29.82
C SER A 99 -9.72 -2.20 -30.13
N LEU A 100 -8.89 -3.23 -30.31
CA LEU A 100 -7.45 -3.10 -30.47
C LEU A 100 -7.08 -2.22 -31.68
N TYR A 101 -7.72 -2.47 -32.84
CA TYR A 101 -7.53 -1.68 -34.05
C TYR A 101 -7.86 -0.19 -33.81
N SER A 102 -9.00 0.07 -33.19
CA SER A 102 -9.42 1.45 -32.92
C SER A 102 -8.51 2.17 -31.92
N PHE A 103 -7.93 1.48 -30.95
CA PHE A 103 -6.95 2.06 -30.04
C PHE A 103 -5.63 2.35 -30.70
N TYR A 104 -5.15 1.44 -31.53
CA TYR A 104 -3.86 1.59 -32.20
C TYR A 104 -3.88 2.65 -33.31
N THR A 105 -4.98 2.75 -34.08
CA THR A 105 -5.08 3.66 -35.23
C THR A 105 -5.78 4.97 -34.90
N GLY A 106 -6.70 4.97 -33.94
CA GLY A 106 -7.54 6.13 -33.63
C GLY A 106 -7.02 7.03 -32.51
N TYR A 107 -6.00 6.58 -31.76
CA TYR A 107 -5.41 7.35 -30.66
C TYR A 107 -3.95 7.66 -30.95
N ASP A 108 -3.54 8.87 -30.57
CA ASP A 108 -2.15 9.32 -30.67
C ASP A 108 -1.22 8.44 -29.79
N THR A 109 0.02 8.27 -30.22
CA THR A 109 1.04 7.49 -29.52
C THR A 109 1.29 7.96 -28.09
N SER A 110 1.04 9.22 -27.77
CA SER A 110 1.13 9.79 -26.43
C SER A 110 0.14 9.19 -25.43
N ASN A 111 -0.91 8.50 -25.91
CA ASN A 111 -1.87 7.78 -25.06
C ASN A 111 -1.41 6.38 -24.68
N HIS A 112 -0.37 5.88 -25.33
CA HIS A 112 0.18 4.55 -25.11
C HIS A 112 1.44 4.65 -24.26
N GLY A 113 1.79 3.58 -23.57
CA GLY A 113 3.07 3.44 -22.90
C GLY A 113 3.89 2.33 -23.53
N VAL A 114 5.06 2.11 -22.96
CA VAL A 114 5.95 1.02 -23.32
C VAL A 114 6.31 0.31 -22.04
N SER A 115 6.12 -1.02 -22.01
CA SER A 115 6.53 -1.85 -20.89
C SER A 115 8.05 -1.97 -20.80
N GLU A 116 8.56 -2.46 -19.69
CA GLU A 116 9.99 -2.75 -19.50
C GLU A 116 10.56 -3.69 -20.58
N ASN A 117 9.73 -4.55 -21.14
CA ASN A 117 10.08 -5.48 -22.21
C ASN A 117 10.01 -4.85 -23.61
N GLY A 118 9.75 -3.55 -23.71
CA GLY A 118 9.63 -2.84 -24.98
C GLY A 118 8.30 -3.07 -25.72
N GLN A 119 7.33 -3.75 -25.11
CA GLN A 119 5.99 -3.93 -25.69
C GLN A 119 5.15 -2.66 -25.52
N ILE A 120 4.36 -2.34 -26.54
CA ILE A 120 3.43 -1.22 -26.48
C ILE A 120 2.25 -1.58 -25.58
N GLU A 121 2.05 -0.80 -24.53
CA GLU A 121 0.89 -0.88 -23.65
C GLU A 121 -0.16 0.14 -24.11
N LEU A 122 -1.15 -0.34 -24.84
CA LEU A 122 -2.19 0.51 -25.37
C LEU A 122 -2.97 1.20 -24.25
N MET A 123 -3.18 2.48 -24.39
CA MET A 123 -3.95 3.35 -23.49
C MET A 123 -3.37 3.52 -22.07
N SER A 124 -2.18 2.99 -21.76
CA SER A 124 -1.63 3.05 -20.40
C SER A 124 -1.34 4.49 -19.96
N SER A 125 -0.77 5.33 -20.81
CA SER A 125 -0.55 6.76 -20.51
C SER A 125 -1.86 7.54 -20.35
N PHE A 126 -2.89 7.19 -21.12
CA PHE A 126 -4.22 7.76 -20.97
C PHE A 126 -4.83 7.38 -19.63
N ILE A 127 -4.80 6.10 -19.28
CA ILE A 127 -5.27 5.60 -17.96
C ILE A 127 -4.51 6.27 -16.83
N LYS A 128 -3.18 6.44 -16.94
CA LYS A 128 -2.37 7.14 -15.92
C LYS A 128 -2.88 8.56 -15.65
N ARG A 129 -3.25 9.31 -16.69
CA ARG A 129 -3.86 10.65 -16.51
C ARG A 129 -5.23 10.58 -15.83
N LEU A 130 -6.04 9.57 -16.18
CA LEU A 130 -7.33 9.36 -15.51
C LEU A 130 -7.17 8.98 -14.05
N ILE A 131 -6.17 8.16 -13.71
CA ILE A 131 -5.84 7.80 -12.31
C ILE A 131 -5.57 9.06 -11.49
N THR A 132 -4.69 9.94 -11.99
CA THR A 132 -4.37 11.20 -11.29
C THR A 132 -5.63 12.04 -11.03
N SER A 133 -6.51 12.17 -12.00
CA SER A 133 -7.76 12.91 -11.84
C SER A 133 -8.72 12.23 -10.85
N ALA A 134 -8.89 10.91 -10.97
CA ALA A 134 -9.79 10.13 -10.11
C ALA A 134 -9.31 10.13 -8.65
N VAL A 135 -8.01 10.00 -8.43
CA VAL A 135 -7.40 10.05 -7.09
C VAL A 135 -7.62 11.41 -6.45
N ASN A 136 -7.35 12.50 -7.18
CA ASN A 136 -7.57 13.85 -6.67
C ASN A 136 -9.05 14.07 -6.26
N GLN A 137 -9.99 13.63 -7.07
CA GLN A 137 -11.43 13.74 -6.76
C GLN A 137 -11.84 12.88 -5.56
N SER A 138 -11.28 11.68 -5.45
CA SER A 138 -11.66 10.76 -4.38
C SER A 138 -11.07 11.16 -3.03
N VAL A 139 -9.84 11.69 -3.00
CA VAL A 139 -9.17 12.11 -1.76
C VAL A 139 -9.72 13.44 -1.24
N ASP A 140 -10.19 14.33 -2.11
CA ASP A 140 -10.81 15.62 -1.73
C ASP A 140 -12.11 15.46 -0.89
N GLU A 141 -12.67 14.26 -0.84
CA GLU A 141 -13.84 13.96 0.01
C GLU A 141 -13.49 13.73 1.48
N TYR A 142 -12.21 13.43 1.79
CA TYR A 142 -11.75 13.01 3.12
C TYR A 142 -10.76 14.00 3.74
N PRO A 143 -10.85 14.25 5.08
CA PRO A 143 -9.77 14.93 5.81
C PRO A 143 -8.48 14.13 5.79
N ALA A 144 -7.33 14.79 5.81
CA ALA A 144 -6.02 14.15 5.71
C ALA A 144 -5.81 13.01 6.73
N LEU A 145 -6.24 13.19 7.97
CA LEU A 145 -6.09 12.20 9.04
C LEU A 145 -6.95 10.94 8.84
N GLU A 146 -8.03 11.04 8.06
CA GLU A 146 -8.92 9.92 7.81
C GLU A 146 -8.51 9.09 6.59
N VAL A 147 -7.70 9.64 5.68
CA VAL A 147 -7.29 8.98 4.42
C VAL A 147 -6.80 7.56 4.67
N ASN A 148 -5.87 7.37 5.60
CA ASN A 148 -5.29 6.05 5.88
C ASN A 148 -6.29 5.04 6.49
N SER A 149 -7.30 5.52 7.21
CA SER A 149 -8.35 4.65 7.77
C SER A 149 -9.47 4.33 6.77
N LYS A 150 -9.53 5.07 5.66
CA LYS A 150 -10.57 4.99 4.62
C LYS A 150 -10.05 4.51 3.27
N LEU A 151 -8.85 3.91 3.23
CA LEU A 151 -8.21 3.49 1.97
C LEU A 151 -9.11 2.60 1.11
N ASP A 152 -9.85 1.65 1.69
CA ASP A 152 -10.74 0.78 0.94
C ASP A 152 -11.87 1.57 0.26
N GLN A 153 -12.45 2.54 0.98
CA GLN A 153 -13.51 3.40 0.43
C GLN A 153 -12.95 4.31 -0.67
N ILE A 154 -11.74 4.83 -0.49
CA ILE A 154 -11.05 5.64 -1.49
C ILE A 154 -10.77 4.81 -2.74
N GLN A 155 -10.31 3.56 -2.61
CA GLN A 155 -10.07 2.65 -3.74
C GLN A 155 -11.35 2.41 -4.55
N ASP A 156 -12.46 2.16 -3.87
CA ASP A 156 -13.78 1.97 -4.52
C ASP A 156 -14.25 3.24 -5.22
N THR A 157 -14.08 4.41 -4.59
CA THR A 157 -14.41 5.70 -5.19
C THR A 157 -13.53 6.00 -6.39
N VAL A 158 -12.22 5.75 -6.32
CA VAL A 158 -11.29 5.88 -7.46
C VAL A 158 -11.74 4.98 -8.61
N LYS A 159 -12.06 3.72 -8.33
CA LYS A 159 -12.56 2.77 -9.35
C LYS A 159 -13.85 3.27 -9.99
N SER A 160 -14.78 3.79 -9.21
CA SER A 160 -16.02 4.38 -9.70
C SER A 160 -15.76 5.60 -10.60
N ASN A 161 -14.91 6.54 -10.16
CA ASN A 161 -14.54 7.73 -10.91
C ASN A 161 -13.79 7.40 -12.21
N LEU A 162 -12.95 6.37 -12.21
CA LEU A 162 -12.32 5.86 -13.43
C LEU A 162 -13.36 5.34 -14.41
N ASN A 163 -14.30 4.51 -13.96
CA ASN A 163 -15.36 3.97 -14.82
C ASN A 163 -16.24 5.09 -15.39
N LEU A 164 -16.63 6.08 -14.60
CA LEU A 164 -17.36 7.25 -15.07
C LEU A 164 -16.55 8.06 -16.10
N SER A 165 -15.24 8.17 -15.90
CA SER A 165 -14.36 8.85 -16.85
C SER A 165 -14.22 8.08 -18.16
N LEU A 166 -14.18 6.75 -18.12
CA LEU A 166 -14.20 5.90 -19.32
C LEU A 166 -15.53 6.03 -20.07
N GLU A 167 -16.64 6.08 -19.36
CA GLU A 167 -17.96 6.29 -19.96
C GLU A 167 -18.06 7.62 -20.68
N LYS A 168 -17.63 8.72 -20.03
CA LYS A 168 -17.59 10.07 -20.65
C LYS A 168 -16.76 10.13 -21.90
N ASN A 169 -15.73 9.30 -22.02
CA ASN A 169 -14.85 9.21 -23.20
C ASN A 169 -15.31 8.16 -24.21
N ASN A 170 -16.49 7.55 -24.06
CA ASN A 170 -17.02 6.46 -24.90
C ASN A 170 -16.09 5.24 -24.98
N LEU A 171 -15.42 4.93 -23.86
CA LEU A 171 -14.50 3.80 -23.72
C LEU A 171 -15.08 2.68 -22.85
N SER A 172 -16.28 2.85 -22.32
CA SER A 172 -17.02 1.80 -21.59
C SER A 172 -17.18 0.55 -22.47
N GLY A 173 -16.87 -0.62 -21.91
CA GLY A 173 -16.88 -1.89 -22.64
C GLY A 173 -15.66 -2.12 -23.55
N LYS A 174 -14.85 -1.10 -23.85
CA LYS A 174 -13.58 -1.25 -24.56
C LYS A 174 -12.40 -1.41 -23.62
N ILE A 175 -12.46 -0.74 -22.47
CA ILE A 175 -11.50 -0.81 -21.36
C ILE A 175 -12.28 -1.20 -20.11
N GLN A 176 -11.79 -2.17 -19.39
CA GLN A 176 -12.37 -2.65 -18.12
C GLN A 176 -11.37 -2.47 -17.00
N ILE A 177 -11.73 -1.73 -15.95
CA ILE A 177 -10.91 -1.61 -14.74
C ILE A 177 -11.14 -2.82 -13.85
N GLU A 178 -10.12 -3.64 -13.72
CA GLU A 178 -10.14 -4.88 -12.91
C GLU A 178 -10.00 -4.54 -11.43
N SER A 179 -8.90 -3.87 -11.09
CA SER A 179 -8.58 -3.51 -9.71
C SER A 179 -7.92 -2.15 -9.58
N VAL A 180 -8.14 -1.52 -8.45
CA VAL A 180 -7.45 -0.32 -8.00
C VAL A 180 -6.89 -0.62 -6.62
N VAL A 181 -5.61 -0.36 -6.40
CA VAL A 181 -4.92 -0.57 -5.12
C VAL A 181 -4.13 0.68 -4.77
N VAL A 182 -4.38 1.25 -3.61
CA VAL A 182 -3.53 2.28 -3.01
C VAL A 182 -2.43 1.56 -2.24
N VAL A 183 -1.20 1.69 -2.72
CA VAL A 183 -0.02 1.01 -2.12
C VAL A 183 0.54 1.84 -0.98
N LYS A 184 0.48 3.17 -1.13
CA LYS A 184 1.07 4.12 -0.20
C LYS A 184 0.21 5.37 -0.11
N ALA A 185 0.10 5.94 1.09
CA ALA A 185 -0.57 7.21 1.33
C ALA A 185 0.10 7.91 2.52
N ASP A 186 1.10 8.74 2.22
CA ASP A 186 1.90 9.44 3.22
C ASP A 186 1.35 10.84 3.50
N LEU A 187 1.19 11.14 4.77
CA LEU A 187 0.84 12.47 5.25
C LEU A 187 2.07 13.41 5.24
N PRO A 188 1.86 14.73 5.17
CA PRO A 188 2.93 15.71 5.37
C PRO A 188 3.63 15.52 6.72
N ASN A 189 4.95 15.67 6.74
CA ASN A 189 5.75 15.45 7.94
C ASN A 189 5.31 16.30 9.14
N ASP A 190 4.90 17.54 8.87
CA ASP A 190 4.45 18.49 9.92
C ASP A 190 3.15 18.01 10.57
N LEU A 191 2.23 17.44 9.77
CA LEU A 191 0.99 16.89 10.28
C LEU A 191 1.25 15.62 11.10
N VAL A 192 2.12 14.73 10.63
CA VAL A 192 2.56 13.53 11.38
C VAL A 192 3.19 13.92 12.71
N ALA A 193 4.06 14.94 12.72
CA ALA A 193 4.68 15.44 13.94
C ALA A 193 3.66 16.07 14.91
N ALA A 194 2.64 16.76 14.39
CA ALA A 194 1.56 17.33 15.21
C ALA A 194 0.70 16.22 15.84
N VAL A 195 0.29 15.22 15.05
CA VAL A 195 -0.47 14.05 15.55
C VAL A 195 0.31 13.30 16.62
N ASN A 196 1.59 13.03 16.38
CA ASN A 196 2.43 12.33 17.36
C ASN A 196 2.53 13.12 18.69
N ARG A 197 2.64 14.45 18.64
CA ARG A 197 2.64 15.26 19.86
C ARG A 197 1.32 15.14 20.63
N VAL A 198 0.18 15.14 19.94
CA VAL A 198 -1.13 14.97 20.56
C VAL A 198 -1.26 13.57 21.19
N VAL A 199 -0.85 12.53 20.48
CA VAL A 199 -0.89 11.14 20.98
C VAL A 199 0.01 10.97 22.22
N VAL A 200 1.21 11.55 22.21
CA VAL A 200 2.11 11.53 23.38
C VAL A 200 1.48 12.28 24.56
N ALA A 201 0.91 13.46 24.34
CA ALA A 201 0.25 14.22 25.39
C ALA A 201 -0.95 13.47 26.00
N GLN A 202 -1.78 12.85 25.17
CA GLN A 202 -2.90 12.01 25.62
C GLN A 202 -2.42 10.79 26.42
N SER A 203 -1.35 10.14 25.98
CA SER A 203 -0.77 9.01 26.69
C SER A 203 -0.25 9.40 28.07
N GLN A 204 0.41 10.58 28.17
CA GLN A 204 0.88 11.13 29.43
C GLN A 204 -0.27 11.49 30.37
N GLU A 205 -1.34 12.07 29.84
CA GLU A 205 -2.56 12.34 30.61
C GLU A 205 -3.19 11.07 31.17
N GLN A 206 -3.35 10.04 30.34
CA GLN A 206 -3.87 8.72 30.77
C GLN A 206 -2.98 8.08 31.84
N GLU A 207 -1.66 8.14 31.66
CA GLU A 207 -0.72 7.65 32.66
C GLU A 207 -0.90 8.38 34.00
N GLN A 208 -1.07 9.69 33.97
CA GLN A 208 -1.26 10.50 35.17
C GLN A 208 -2.61 10.18 35.85
N ILE A 209 -3.68 9.99 35.09
CA ILE A 209 -4.98 9.56 35.61
C ILE A 209 -4.86 8.19 36.30
N VAL A 210 -4.18 7.24 35.70
CA VAL A 210 -3.95 5.91 36.28
C VAL A 210 -3.12 5.99 37.55
N LYS A 211 -2.04 6.80 37.57
CA LYS A 211 -1.22 7.04 38.76
C LYS A 211 -2.02 7.64 39.90
N ASN A 212 -2.83 8.66 39.63
CA ASN A 212 -3.67 9.32 40.62
C ASN A 212 -4.70 8.33 41.19
N ARG A 213 -5.38 7.58 40.32
CA ARG A 213 -6.36 6.58 40.77
C ARG A 213 -5.71 5.45 41.60
N THR A 214 -4.51 5.04 41.22
CA THR A 214 -3.77 4.02 42.00
C THR A 214 -3.36 4.60 43.38
N ALA A 215 -2.95 5.86 43.43
CA ALA A 215 -2.63 6.54 44.70
C ALA A 215 -3.86 6.66 45.60
N GLU A 216 -5.01 7.05 45.03
CA GLU A 216 -6.27 7.10 45.80
C GLU A 216 -6.70 5.73 46.32
N LEU A 217 -6.62 4.69 45.54
CA LEU A 217 -6.93 3.33 45.96
C LEU A 217 -6.01 2.87 47.10
N ARG A 218 -4.68 3.11 46.98
CA ARG A 218 -3.72 2.81 48.06
C ARG A 218 -4.00 3.61 49.34
N ALA A 219 -4.36 4.89 49.18
CA ALA A 219 -4.73 5.73 50.33
C ALA A 219 -6.00 5.23 51.03
N SER A 220 -7.01 4.82 50.26
CA SER A 220 -8.25 4.24 50.80
C SER A 220 -8.02 2.89 51.47
N GLU A 221 -7.17 2.04 50.90
CA GLU A 221 -6.76 0.74 51.44
C GLU A 221 -6.01 0.95 52.76
N ASN A 222 -5.03 1.83 52.80
CA ASN A 222 -4.30 2.15 54.05
C ASN A 222 -5.22 2.72 55.12
N LYS A 223 -6.19 3.57 54.73
CA LYS A 223 -7.20 4.09 55.66
C LYS A 223 -8.09 3.00 56.21
N SER A 224 -8.56 2.07 55.39
CA SER A 224 -9.36 0.93 55.85
C SER A 224 -8.58 -0.04 56.74
N LEU A 225 -7.30 -0.27 56.39
CA LEU A 225 -6.39 -1.07 57.24
C LEU A 225 -6.16 -0.40 58.60
N SER A 226 -5.90 0.92 58.62
CA SER A 226 -5.68 1.67 59.88
C SER A 226 -6.92 1.70 60.81
N LEU A 227 -8.12 1.69 60.21
CA LEU A 227 -9.40 1.67 60.97
C LEU A 227 -9.71 0.27 61.54
N ASN A 228 -9.27 -0.80 60.88
CA ASN A 228 -9.56 -2.19 61.24
C ASN A 228 -8.44 -2.88 62.05
N LEU A 229 -7.26 -2.26 62.22
CA LEU A 229 -6.15 -2.85 62.95
C LEU A 229 -6.23 -2.43 64.44
N SER A 230 -6.28 -3.41 65.33
CA SER A 230 -6.17 -3.12 66.77
C SER A 230 -4.77 -2.57 67.09
N PRO A 231 -4.63 -1.70 68.08
CA PRO A 231 -3.31 -1.18 68.53
C PRO A 231 -2.26 -2.30 68.77
N ALA A 232 -2.70 -3.44 69.23
CA ALA A 232 -1.85 -4.61 69.47
C ALA A 232 -1.30 -5.22 68.14
N PHE A 233 -2.05 -5.20 67.04
CA PHE A 233 -1.60 -5.70 65.76
C PHE A 233 -0.57 -4.75 65.10
N LEU A 234 -0.75 -3.45 65.26
CA LEU A 234 0.22 -2.45 64.79
C LEU A 234 1.55 -2.55 65.54
N GLU A 235 1.53 -2.85 66.86
CA GLU A 235 2.73 -3.14 67.61
C GLU A 235 3.40 -4.44 67.16
N TYR A 236 2.62 -5.47 66.85
CA TYR A 236 3.17 -6.70 66.32
C TYR A 236 3.86 -6.51 64.98
N GLN A 237 3.24 -5.86 64.04
CA GLN A 237 3.84 -5.55 62.72
C GLN A 237 5.10 -4.69 62.86
N ARG A 238 5.07 -3.66 63.73
CA ARG A 238 6.24 -2.84 64.01
C ARG A 238 7.39 -3.66 64.54
N ASN A 239 7.12 -4.58 65.43
CA ASN A 239 8.14 -5.46 66.01
C ASN A 239 8.68 -6.48 65.01
N GLU A 240 7.86 -6.96 64.07
CA GLU A 240 8.26 -7.85 62.99
C GLU A 240 9.14 -7.16 61.95
N THR A 241 8.76 -5.94 61.54
CA THR A 241 9.57 -5.10 60.64
C THR A 241 10.92 -4.73 61.26
N LEU A 242 10.96 -4.46 62.56
CA LEU A 242 12.20 -4.23 63.30
C LEU A 242 13.07 -5.50 63.37
N ARG A 243 12.48 -6.70 63.58
CA ARG A 243 13.20 -7.98 63.57
C ARG A 243 13.79 -8.29 62.18
N GLU A 244 13.04 -8.03 61.09
CA GLU A 244 13.56 -8.20 59.73
C GLU A 244 14.67 -7.21 59.43
N ALA A 245 14.55 -5.94 59.80
CA ALA A 245 15.57 -4.93 59.63
C ALA A 245 16.86 -5.28 60.41
N MET A 246 16.73 -5.88 61.59
CA MET A 246 17.85 -6.40 62.38
C MET A 246 18.52 -7.63 61.74
N LYS A 247 17.71 -8.58 61.20
CA LYS A 247 18.21 -9.75 60.45
C LYS A 247 19.00 -9.36 59.20
N ASN A 248 18.56 -8.33 58.50
CA ASN A 248 19.17 -7.84 57.27
C ASN A 248 20.34 -6.87 57.50
N GLY A 249 20.81 -6.70 58.73
CA GLY A 249 21.95 -5.86 59.08
C GLY A 249 21.75 -4.35 58.82
N SER A 250 20.51 -3.93 58.55
CA SER A 250 20.19 -2.53 58.23
C SER A 250 20.15 -1.58 59.42
N ILE A 251 20.20 -2.12 60.66
CA ILE A 251 20.17 -1.32 61.87
C ILE A 251 21.30 -1.78 62.80
N ASN A 252 22.39 -1.02 62.90
CA ASN A 252 23.54 -1.30 63.76
C ASN A 252 23.35 -0.83 65.22
N LYS A 253 22.32 -0.09 65.54
CA LYS A 253 22.02 0.35 66.92
C LYS A 253 20.50 0.37 67.14
N MET A 254 20.04 -0.28 68.16
CA MET A 254 18.63 -0.29 68.55
C MET A 254 18.43 0.62 69.76
N LEU A 255 17.59 1.64 69.63
CA LEU A 255 17.10 2.47 70.73
C LEU A 255 15.84 1.79 71.29
N ILE A 256 15.92 1.21 72.46
CA ILE A 256 14.76 0.66 73.17
C ILE A 256 14.16 1.80 73.99
N ILE A 257 12.98 2.25 73.59
CA ILE A 257 12.19 3.19 74.36
C ILE A 257 11.20 2.41 75.22
N ASN A 258 11.51 2.27 76.47
CA ASN A 258 10.62 1.64 77.47
C ASN A 258 9.98 2.82 78.26
N GLY A 259 8.65 2.94 78.19
CA GLY A 259 7.80 3.90 78.83
C GLY A 259 8.43 4.94 79.77
N ALA A 260 8.63 6.17 79.31
CA ALA A 260 9.00 7.37 80.05
C ALA A 260 10.45 7.60 80.51
N LYS A 261 11.37 6.69 80.25
CA LYS A 261 12.82 6.97 80.44
C LYS A 261 13.66 6.46 79.32
N MET A 262 14.47 7.33 78.78
CA MET A 262 15.41 7.06 77.69
C MET A 262 16.74 6.63 78.33
N ASP A 263 16.97 5.33 78.47
CA ASP A 263 18.28 4.85 78.86
C ASP A 263 19.13 4.56 77.64
N ILE A 264 20.12 5.41 77.40
CA ILE A 264 21.15 5.21 76.40
C ILE A 264 22.18 4.26 76.97
N LEU A 265 22.20 2.98 76.67
CA LEU A 265 23.29 2.07 76.95
C LEU A 265 24.53 2.43 76.14
N PRO A 266 25.67 2.76 76.75
CA PRO A 266 26.91 2.99 76.02
C PRO A 266 27.48 1.67 75.54
N GLY A 267 27.21 1.33 74.29
CA GLY A 267 27.92 0.25 73.63
C GLY A 267 29.29 0.73 73.22
N GLY A 268 30.31 0.18 73.87
CA GLY A 268 31.68 0.45 73.57
C GLY A 268 32.02 0.23 72.09
N ILE A 269 32.76 1.16 71.59
CA ILE A 269 33.45 1.07 70.31
C ILE A 269 34.75 0.30 70.69
N ASP A 270 34.88 -0.91 70.10
CA ASP A 270 36.23 -1.47 69.91
C ASP A 270 36.36 -1.81 68.42
N TRP A 271 37.46 -1.42 67.88
CA TRP A 271 38.00 -1.28 66.55
C TRP A 271 37.86 -2.44 65.62
#